data_d6aab36184adb81276bfce412c1817c8
#
_entry.id   d6aab36184adb81276bfce412c1817c8
#
_cell.length_a   1.000
_cell.length_b   1.000
_cell.length_c   1.000
_cell.angle_alpha   90.00
_cell.angle_beta   90.00
_cell.angle_gamma   90.00
#
_symmetry.space_group_name_H-M   'P 1'
#
loop_
_entity.id
_entity.type
_entity.pdbx_description
1 polymer ?
#
loop_
_entity_poly.entity_id
_entity_poly.type
_entity_poly.pdbx_seq_one_letter_code
_entity_poly.pdbx_strand_id
1 'polypeptide(L)'
;MVTIKATDSSQYHVYTGLLKKDAYQHEAPNIQTENTHISWIFLAGPYAYKVKKQIKFGGVLDFSTLNLRKKYCYREVELNSRLCNDMYLGVSRIVTLRGENNNRIAIAKSLREEGKAVEYVVKMKRIAPEYRMNKLLADHKVRPANIR
;
A
#
# COMPACT_ATOMS: atom_id res chain seq x y z
N MET A 1 4.67 -21.62 3.70
CA MET A 1 4.98 -20.77 4.86
C MET A 1 6.16 -19.90 4.47
N VAL A 2 5.90 -18.67 4.03
CA VAL A 2 6.98 -17.73 3.69
C VAL A 2 7.51 -17.19 5.01
N THR A 3 8.68 -17.65 5.40
CA THR A 3 9.41 -17.09 6.53
C THR A 3 9.72 -15.62 6.17
N ILE A 4 9.05 -14.69 6.83
CA ILE A 4 9.45 -13.28 6.80
C ILE A 4 10.81 -13.25 7.49
N LYS A 5 11.91 -13.33 6.70
CA LYS A 5 13.23 -12.96 7.20
C LYS A 5 13.06 -11.57 7.81
N ALA A 6 13.57 -11.37 9.00
CA ALA A 6 13.50 -10.15 9.76
C ALA A 6 13.68 -8.96 8.83
N THR A 7 12.58 -8.41 8.37
CA THR A 7 12.50 -7.11 7.73
C THR A 7 13.07 -6.14 8.75
N ASP A 8 13.96 -5.29 8.30
CA ASP A 8 14.51 -4.19 9.07
C ASP A 8 13.45 -3.66 10.05
N SER A 9 13.82 -3.51 11.30
CA SER A 9 12.90 -3.12 12.39
C SER A 9 12.03 -1.90 12.03
N SER A 10 12.50 -1.06 11.12
CA SER A 10 11.78 0.11 10.60
C SER A 10 10.54 -0.26 9.77
N GLN A 11 10.64 -1.22 8.84
CA GLN A 11 9.47 -1.66 8.04
C GLN A 11 8.45 -2.45 8.87
N TYR A 12 8.91 -3.23 9.85
CA TYR A 12 8.00 -3.89 10.78
C TYR A 12 7.19 -2.88 11.58
N HIS A 13 7.81 -1.79 12.02
CA HIS A 13 7.12 -0.70 12.72
C HIS A 13 6.05 -0.03 11.85
N VAL A 14 6.35 0.21 10.57
CA VAL A 14 5.38 0.71 9.59
C VAL A 14 4.21 -0.26 9.42
N TYR A 15 4.51 -1.55 9.23
CA TYR A 15 3.47 -2.57 9.07
C TYR A 15 2.51 -2.62 10.27
N THR A 16 3.05 -2.73 11.48
CA THR A 16 2.24 -2.79 12.71
C THR A 16 1.48 -1.48 12.98
N GLY A 17 2.07 -0.34 12.62
CA GLY A 17 1.42 0.96 12.70
C GLY A 17 0.21 1.08 11.79
N LEU A 18 0.30 0.57 10.56
CA LEU A 18 -0.79 0.60 9.60
C LEU A 18 -1.94 -0.39 9.90
N LEU A 19 -1.76 -1.28 10.86
CA LEU A 19 -2.87 -2.09 11.39
C LEU A 19 -3.77 -1.31 12.36
N LYS A 20 -3.36 -0.12 12.77
CA LYS A 20 -4.10 0.73 13.70
C LYS A 20 -4.98 1.72 12.94
N LYS A 21 -6.21 1.92 13.44
CA LYS A 21 -7.19 2.82 12.82
C LYS A 21 -6.73 4.27 12.77
N ASP A 22 -5.97 4.70 13.75
CA ASP A 22 -5.45 6.07 13.88
C ASP A 22 -4.32 6.42 12.90
N ALA A 23 -3.83 5.43 12.13
CA ALA A 23 -2.91 5.68 11.03
C ALA A 23 -3.59 6.34 9.81
N TYR A 24 -4.91 6.25 9.72
CA TYR A 24 -5.70 6.71 8.57
C TYR A 24 -6.46 7.99 8.91
N GLN A 25 -6.80 8.75 7.87
CA GLN A 25 -7.49 10.05 7.97
C GLN A 25 -9.00 9.95 7.77
N HIS A 26 -9.48 8.76 7.58
CA HIS A 26 -10.87 8.40 7.37
C HIS A 26 -11.24 7.24 8.28
N GLU A 27 -12.50 6.97 8.43
CA GLU A 27 -12.95 5.82 9.19
C GLU A 27 -12.47 4.50 8.55
N ALA A 28 -11.82 3.68 9.34
CA ALA A 28 -11.31 2.37 8.96
C ALA A 28 -11.64 1.35 10.08
N PRO A 29 -12.91 0.95 10.23
CA PRO A 29 -13.35 0.12 11.36
C PRO A 29 -12.65 -1.25 11.39
N ASN A 30 -12.43 -1.83 10.23
CA ASN A 30 -11.76 -3.13 10.05
C ASN A 30 -10.68 -3.01 8.99
N ILE A 31 -9.43 -3.15 9.40
CA ILE A 31 -8.29 -3.16 8.50
C ILE A 31 -7.98 -4.60 8.14
N GLN A 32 -8.07 -4.93 6.86
CA GLN A 32 -7.67 -6.21 6.31
C GLN A 32 -6.33 -6.06 5.59
N THR A 33 -5.55 -7.12 5.55
CA THR A 33 -4.26 -7.11 4.86
C THR A 33 -4.19 -8.20 3.81
N GLU A 34 -3.57 -7.88 2.70
CA GLU A 34 -3.17 -8.84 1.68
C GLU A 34 -1.65 -8.79 1.54
N ASN A 35 -1.06 -9.95 1.34
CA ASN A 35 0.38 -10.11 1.27
C ASN A 35 0.77 -10.66 -0.10
N THR A 36 1.60 -9.92 -0.82
CA THR A 36 2.23 -10.37 -2.06
C THR A 36 3.73 -10.58 -1.84
N HIS A 37 4.41 -11.13 -2.82
CA HIS A 37 5.87 -11.30 -2.73
C HIS A 37 6.62 -9.96 -2.54
N ILE A 38 6.09 -8.87 -3.10
CA ILE A 38 6.78 -7.58 -3.20
C ILE A 38 6.11 -6.44 -2.44
N SER A 39 4.89 -6.64 -1.93
CA SER A 39 4.11 -5.56 -1.27
C SER A 39 3.20 -6.11 -0.18
N TRP A 40 2.87 -5.23 0.76
CA TRP A 40 1.71 -5.37 1.64
C TRP A 40 0.61 -4.45 1.15
N ILE A 41 -0.63 -4.91 1.21
CA ILE A 41 -1.81 -4.13 0.86
C ILE A 41 -2.71 -4.06 2.08
N PHE A 42 -3.01 -2.85 2.54
CA PHE A 42 -3.91 -2.60 3.66
C PHE A 42 -5.24 -2.12 3.10
N LEU A 43 -6.30 -2.86 3.35
CA LEU A 43 -7.67 -2.53 2.98
C LEU A 43 -8.31 -1.81 4.16
N ALA A 44 -8.45 -0.50 4.05
CA ALA A 44 -8.92 0.37 5.11
C ALA A 44 -10.07 1.24 4.60
N GLY A 45 -11.29 0.96 5.06
CA GLY A 45 -12.50 1.63 4.56
C GLY A 45 -12.65 1.50 3.05
N PRO A 46 -12.88 2.61 2.32
CA PRO A 46 -13.08 2.61 0.87
C PRO A 46 -11.76 2.56 0.07
N TYR A 47 -10.62 2.47 0.73
CA TYR A 47 -9.31 2.55 0.10
C TYR A 47 -8.46 1.30 0.30
N ALA A 48 -7.53 1.11 -0.64
CA ALA A 48 -6.42 0.16 -0.56
C ALA A 48 -5.10 0.93 -0.54
N TYR A 49 -4.22 0.55 0.38
CA TYR A 49 -2.91 1.17 0.58
C TYR A 49 -1.82 0.14 0.35
N LYS A 50 -1.04 0.33 -0.70
CA LYS A 50 0.00 -0.62 -1.11
C LYS A 50 1.37 -0.11 -0.73
N VAL A 51 2.05 -0.82 0.15
CA VAL A 51 3.41 -0.54 0.63
C VAL A 51 4.37 -1.55 0.03
N LYS A 52 5.44 -1.07 -0.59
CA LYS A 52 6.47 -1.94 -1.16
C LYS A 52 7.36 -2.49 -0.05
N LYS A 53 7.63 -3.79 -0.10
CA LYS A 53 8.57 -4.44 0.81
C LYS A 53 10.01 -4.05 0.50
N GLN A 54 10.84 -4.00 1.53
CA GLN A 54 12.29 -3.80 1.38
C GLN A 54 12.95 -5.10 0.91
N ILE A 55 12.92 -5.32 -0.39
CA ILE A 55 13.45 -6.52 -1.01
C ILE A 55 14.27 -6.18 -2.25
N LYS A 56 15.14 -7.11 -2.64
CA LYS A 56 15.88 -7.05 -3.87
C LYS A 56 15.85 -8.44 -4.52
N PHE A 57 15.46 -8.47 -5.79
CA PHE A 57 15.44 -9.66 -6.62
C PHE A 57 16.45 -9.54 -7.76
N GLY A 58 17.66 -10.04 -7.55
CA GLY A 58 18.71 -10.02 -8.56
C GLY A 58 18.86 -8.64 -9.21
N GLY A 59 19.00 -8.60 -10.52
CA GLY A 59 19.04 -7.37 -11.33
C GLY A 59 17.66 -6.85 -11.80
N VAL A 60 16.58 -7.55 -11.47
CA VAL A 60 15.24 -7.28 -12.04
C VAL A 60 14.44 -6.30 -11.19
N LEU A 61 14.51 -6.42 -9.87
CA LEU A 61 13.72 -5.61 -8.94
C LEU A 61 14.56 -5.20 -7.73
N ASP A 62 14.61 -3.91 -7.46
CA ASP A 62 15.32 -3.37 -6.30
C ASP A 62 14.45 -2.36 -5.54
N PHE A 63 13.91 -2.78 -4.40
CA PHE A 63 13.18 -1.97 -3.42
C PHE A 63 13.94 -1.82 -2.11
N SER A 64 15.27 -2.04 -2.12
CA SER A 64 16.08 -2.09 -0.92
C SER A 64 16.16 -0.76 -0.16
N THR A 65 16.12 0.37 -0.87
CA THR A 65 16.18 1.70 -0.24
C THR A 65 14.84 2.42 -0.27
N LEU A 66 14.64 3.33 0.68
CA LEU A 66 13.45 4.18 0.74
C LEU A 66 13.28 5.02 -0.54
N ASN A 67 14.37 5.56 -1.10
CA ASN A 67 14.34 6.34 -2.32
C ASN A 67 13.89 5.51 -3.54
N LEU A 68 14.34 4.28 -3.62
CA LEU A 68 13.87 3.36 -4.68
C LEU A 68 12.39 3.05 -4.52
N ARG A 69 11.93 2.73 -3.30
CA ARG A 69 10.51 2.49 -3.04
C ARG A 69 9.65 3.71 -3.38
N LYS A 70 10.10 4.92 -3.00
CA LYS A 70 9.47 6.19 -3.41
C LYS A 70 9.33 6.28 -4.93
N LYS A 71 10.46 6.15 -5.64
CA LYS A 71 10.51 6.21 -7.11
C LYS A 71 9.52 5.24 -7.75
N TYR A 72 9.49 4.00 -7.28
CA TYR A 72 8.62 2.96 -7.84
C TYR A 72 7.14 3.13 -7.44
N CYS A 73 6.82 3.78 -6.32
CA CYS A 73 5.44 4.16 -6.02
C CYS A 73 4.92 5.18 -7.04
N TYR A 74 5.68 6.24 -7.32
CA TYR A 74 5.30 7.22 -8.33
C TYR A 74 5.21 6.63 -9.72
N ARG A 75 6.17 5.77 -10.08
CA ARG A 75 6.17 5.09 -11.37
C ARG A 75 4.96 4.16 -11.55
N GLU A 76 4.57 3.45 -10.51
CA GLU A 76 3.38 2.60 -10.51
C GLU A 76 2.11 3.42 -10.76
N VAL A 77 1.95 4.53 -10.06
CA VAL A 77 0.79 5.42 -10.25
C VAL A 77 0.80 6.00 -11.67
N GLU A 78 1.92 6.50 -12.16
CA GLU A 78 2.06 7.05 -13.51
C GLU A 78 1.65 6.04 -14.59
N LEU A 79 2.18 4.83 -14.52
CA LEU A 79 1.94 3.80 -15.54
C LEU A 79 0.50 3.28 -15.50
N ASN A 80 0.00 2.99 -14.32
CA ASN A 80 -1.29 2.33 -14.16
C ASN A 80 -2.48 3.29 -14.31
N SER A 81 -2.28 4.58 -14.00
CA SER A 81 -3.32 5.60 -14.24
C SER A 81 -3.66 5.75 -15.73
N ARG A 82 -2.79 5.36 -16.63
CA ARG A 82 -3.07 5.33 -18.08
C ARG A 82 -4.14 4.31 -18.44
N LEU A 83 -4.21 3.22 -17.68
CA LEU A 83 -5.14 2.11 -17.93
C LEU A 83 -6.41 2.24 -17.09
N CYS A 84 -6.33 2.88 -15.93
CA CYS A 84 -7.40 2.95 -14.95
C CYS A 84 -7.34 4.26 -14.15
N ASN A 85 -7.77 5.35 -14.77
CA ASN A 85 -7.65 6.72 -14.23
C ASN A 85 -8.27 6.87 -12.83
N ASP A 86 -9.37 6.17 -12.56
CA ASP A 86 -10.14 6.35 -11.33
C ASP A 86 -9.66 5.50 -10.16
N MET A 87 -8.79 4.52 -10.40
CA MET A 87 -8.38 3.59 -9.37
C MET A 87 -7.19 4.09 -8.54
N TYR A 88 -6.18 4.65 -9.20
CA TYR A 88 -4.97 5.14 -8.56
C TYR A 88 -5.14 6.59 -8.11
N LEU A 89 -5.16 6.80 -6.79
CA LEU A 89 -5.40 8.13 -6.20
C LEU A 89 -4.11 8.92 -5.93
N GLY A 90 -2.96 8.24 -6.00
CA GLY A 90 -1.66 8.88 -5.87
C GLY A 90 -0.74 8.19 -4.85
N VAL A 91 0.35 8.87 -4.55
CA VAL A 91 1.34 8.45 -3.55
C VAL A 91 1.22 9.33 -2.32
N SER A 92 1.21 8.71 -1.14
CA SER A 92 1.26 9.41 0.14
C SER A 92 2.54 9.04 0.91
N ARG A 93 2.97 9.93 1.79
CA ARG A 93 4.05 9.64 2.74
C ARG A 93 3.47 8.93 3.97
N ILE A 94 4.21 8.00 4.49
CA ILE A 94 4.01 7.48 5.83
C ILE A 94 5.01 8.16 6.73
N VAL A 95 4.54 8.75 7.81
CA VAL A 95 5.34 9.55 8.74
C VAL A 95 5.22 9.00 10.15
N THR A 96 6.22 9.30 10.97
CA THR A 96 6.14 9.09 12.41
C THR A 96 5.73 10.40 13.07
N LEU A 97 4.59 10.39 13.72
CA LEU A 97 4.12 11.51 14.53
C LEU A 97 4.57 11.30 15.97
N ARG A 98 5.13 12.35 16.57
CA ARG A 98 5.52 12.34 17.99
C ARG A 98 4.26 12.46 18.85
N GLY A 99 4.06 11.52 19.75
CA GLY A 99 3.04 11.57 20.79
C GLY A 99 3.67 11.71 22.16
N GLU A 100 2.91 12.15 23.16
CA GLU A 100 3.41 12.32 24.53
C GLU A 100 3.96 11.02 25.14
N ASN A 101 3.37 9.88 24.79
CA ASN A 101 3.77 8.57 25.33
C ASN A 101 4.39 7.61 24.31
N ASN A 102 4.15 7.81 23.01
CA ASN A 102 4.68 6.95 21.95
C ASN A 102 4.60 7.63 20.58
N ASN A 103 5.60 7.38 19.77
CA ASN A 103 5.55 7.73 18.36
C ASN A 103 4.53 6.82 17.63
N ARG A 104 3.67 7.41 16.82
CA ARG A 104 2.72 6.65 16.01
C ARG A 104 2.99 6.81 14.52
N ILE A 105 2.70 5.77 13.77
CA ILE A 105 2.71 5.78 12.32
C ILE A 105 1.39 6.39 11.81
N ALA A 106 1.49 7.29 10.84
CA ALA A 106 0.33 7.86 10.16
C ALA A 106 0.60 8.10 8.68
N ILE A 107 -0.45 8.01 7.88
CA ILE A 107 -0.42 8.42 6.48
C ILE A 107 -0.62 9.94 6.45
N ALA A 108 0.33 10.67 5.88
CA ALA A 108 0.30 12.12 5.84
C ALA A 108 -0.85 12.66 4.98
N LYS A 109 -1.51 13.73 5.45
CA LYS A 109 -2.62 14.41 4.74
C LYS A 109 -2.15 15.11 3.48
N SER A 110 -0.97 15.66 3.54
CA SER A 110 -0.38 16.40 2.43
C SER A 110 1.13 16.22 2.38
N LEU A 111 1.73 16.63 1.27
CA LEU A 111 3.19 16.66 1.14
C LEU A 111 3.86 17.69 2.06
N ARG A 112 3.08 18.62 2.61
CA ARG A 112 3.55 19.69 3.51
C ARG A 112 3.38 19.36 4.99
N GLU A 113 2.72 18.24 5.32
CA GLU A 113 2.56 17.82 6.71
C GLU A 113 3.92 17.55 7.36
N GLU A 114 4.10 18.01 8.58
CA GLU A 114 5.33 17.84 9.34
C GLU A 114 5.63 16.35 9.59
N GLY A 115 6.90 16.02 9.62
CA GLY A 115 7.38 14.68 9.88
C GLY A 115 8.26 14.15 8.75
N LYS A 116 9.29 13.42 9.14
CA LYS A 116 10.16 12.71 8.21
C LYS A 116 9.41 11.51 7.64
N ALA A 117 9.40 11.38 6.31
CA ALA A 117 8.87 10.18 5.68
C ALA A 117 9.69 8.95 6.09
N VAL A 118 9.03 7.96 6.63
CA VAL A 118 9.61 6.64 6.96
C VAL A 118 9.29 5.60 5.90
N GLU A 119 8.23 5.83 5.12
CA GLU A 119 7.85 4.98 4.00
C GLU A 119 6.94 5.74 3.02
N TYR A 120 6.68 5.14 1.86
CA TYR A 120 5.75 5.63 0.84
C TYR A 120 4.70 4.57 0.54
N VAL A 121 3.49 5.03 0.23
CA VAL A 121 2.34 4.18 -0.02
C VAL A 121 1.59 4.63 -1.27
N VAL A 122 1.20 3.68 -2.12
CA VAL A 122 0.27 3.93 -3.22
C VAL A 122 -1.15 3.81 -2.67
N LYS A 123 -1.92 4.91 -2.76
CA LYS A 123 -3.32 4.93 -2.38
C LYS A 123 -4.19 4.65 -3.60
N MET A 124 -5.11 3.71 -3.45
CA MET A 124 -6.03 3.26 -4.49
C MET A 124 -7.46 3.21 -3.95
N LYS A 125 -8.45 3.25 -4.84
CA LYS A 125 -9.82 2.83 -4.49
C LYS A 125 -9.83 1.33 -4.21
N ARG A 126 -10.56 0.93 -3.19
CA ARG A 126 -10.77 -0.49 -2.87
C ARG A 126 -11.75 -1.09 -3.88
N ILE A 127 -11.36 -2.20 -4.50
CA ILE A 127 -12.26 -3.00 -5.31
C ILE A 127 -13.04 -3.90 -4.37
N ALA A 128 -14.37 -3.86 -4.45
CA ALA A 128 -15.22 -4.76 -3.69
C ALA A 128 -14.92 -6.22 -4.09
N PRO A 129 -14.94 -7.16 -3.12
CA PRO A 129 -14.51 -8.54 -3.35
C PRO A 129 -15.22 -9.21 -4.52
N GLU A 130 -16.50 -8.90 -4.74
CA GLU A 130 -17.33 -9.43 -5.82
C GLU A 130 -16.89 -9.01 -7.23
N TYR A 131 -16.14 -7.90 -7.35
CA TYR A 131 -15.63 -7.41 -8.65
C TYR A 131 -14.17 -7.80 -8.90
N ARG A 132 -13.55 -8.57 -8.01
CA ARG A 132 -12.20 -9.05 -8.25
C ARG A 132 -12.21 -10.12 -9.34
N MET A 133 -11.22 -10.09 -10.25
CA MET A 133 -11.16 -11.00 -11.40
C MET A 133 -11.20 -12.47 -11.00
N ASN A 134 -10.49 -12.87 -9.95
CA ASN A 134 -10.51 -14.24 -9.44
C ASN A 134 -11.91 -14.66 -8.99
N LYS A 135 -12.68 -13.77 -8.36
CA LYS A 135 -14.06 -14.03 -7.96
C LYS A 135 -14.99 -14.08 -9.15
N LEU A 136 -14.84 -13.15 -10.09
CA LEU A 136 -15.63 -13.13 -11.33
C LEU A 136 -15.40 -14.39 -12.17
N LEU A 137 -14.16 -14.88 -12.23
CA LEU A 137 -13.82 -16.13 -12.89
C LEU A 137 -14.46 -17.34 -12.17
N ALA A 138 -14.35 -17.40 -10.85
CA ALA A 138 -14.97 -18.46 -10.05
C ALA A 138 -16.50 -18.50 -10.20
N ASP A 139 -17.15 -17.33 -10.31
CA ASP A 139 -18.58 -17.19 -10.49
C ASP A 139 -19.03 -17.27 -11.97
N HIS A 140 -18.12 -17.59 -12.90
CA HIS A 140 -18.37 -17.63 -14.36
C HIS A 140 -18.98 -16.33 -14.93
N LYS A 141 -18.67 -15.19 -14.34
CA LYS A 141 -19.17 -13.86 -14.74
C LYS A 141 -18.28 -13.11 -15.73
N VAL A 142 -17.12 -13.68 -16.07
CA VAL A 142 -16.19 -13.06 -17.04
C VAL A 142 -16.64 -13.40 -18.45
N ARG A 143 -16.87 -12.36 -19.25
CA ARG A 143 -17.20 -12.50 -20.69
C ARG A 143 -15.99 -12.06 -21.52
N PRO A 144 -15.82 -12.54 -22.78
CA PRO A 144 -14.74 -12.11 -23.66
C PRO A 144 -14.65 -10.58 -23.82
N ALA A 145 -15.78 -9.87 -23.75
CA ALA A 145 -15.83 -8.41 -23.80
C ALA A 145 -15.17 -7.72 -22.59
N ASN A 146 -14.99 -8.43 -21.47
CA ASN A 146 -14.34 -7.87 -20.27
C ASN A 146 -12.80 -7.94 -20.33
N ILE A 147 -12.24 -8.58 -21.36
CA ILE A 147 -10.80 -8.86 -21.50
C ILE A 147 -10.14 -7.99 -22.59
N ARG A 148 -10.91 -7.11 -23.24
CA ARG A 148 -10.41 -6.23 -24.31
C ARG A 148 -9.80 -4.95 -23.76
#